data_e956be43ad7a3aa60ecfae5c43393095
#
_entry.id   e956be43ad7a3aa60ecfae5c43393095
#
_cell.length_a   1.000
_cell.length_b   1.000
_cell.length_c   1.000
_cell.angle_alpha   90.00
_cell.angle_beta   90.00
_cell.angle_gamma   90.00
#
_symmetry.space_group_name_H-M   'P 1'
#
loop_
_entity.id
_entity.type
_entity.pdbx_description
1 polymer ?
#
loop_
_entity_poly.entity_id
_entity_poly.type
_entity_poly.pdbx_seq_one_letter_code
_entity_poly.pdbx_strand_id
1 'polypeptide(L)'
;SSSHAVAKGVLTGPNQLHISYVHSPIRYAWDLQHQYLHEASLERGIKAKLARMLLHYMRMWDQRTASGVDEFIANSHFIGRRINKSYRRQSTVIYPPVDTRQFTLHEAKEDFYLTASRMVPYKKIPLIIEAFAAMPDKRLIVIGTGPEMDKAREVAGPNVTLLGYQSFEVLLHHMQRAKGFVFAAEEDFGIAPIEAQACGTPVIAYGRGGVLETVRGLDQPEPTGVFYPEQTTDSIIAAIAEFEANRARITPANCRSNSERFSGERFEQEIRAFVEARVREARFEGQDLGSAAQPSTPLYPAAVVPIKQA
;
A
#
# COMPACT_ATOMS: atom_id res chain seq x y z
N SER A 1 -4.40 -12.71 -12.95
CA SER A 1 -3.03 -12.46 -12.45
C SER A 1 -3.05 -11.47 -11.30
N SER A 2 -2.07 -11.56 -10.38
CA SER A 2 -1.80 -10.55 -9.34
C SER A 2 -0.46 -9.89 -9.69
N SER A 3 -0.45 -8.59 -9.95
CA SER A 3 0.68 -7.93 -10.61
C SER A 3 1.07 -6.60 -9.97
N HIS A 4 2.36 -6.43 -9.70
CA HIS A 4 2.98 -5.13 -9.44
C HIS A 4 4.04 -4.77 -10.52
N ALA A 5 4.31 -5.68 -11.44
CA ALA A 5 5.24 -5.47 -12.55
C ALA A 5 4.83 -6.32 -13.76
N VAL A 6 5.30 -7.56 -13.86
CA VAL A 6 5.30 -8.34 -15.11
C VAL A 6 4.18 -9.39 -15.23
N ALA A 7 3.53 -9.78 -14.13
CA ALA A 7 2.57 -10.88 -14.12
C ALA A 7 1.35 -10.67 -15.04
N LYS A 8 0.97 -9.41 -15.31
CA LYS A 8 -0.10 -9.11 -16.28
C LYS A 8 0.28 -9.39 -17.74
N GLY A 9 1.55 -9.63 -18.03
CA GLY A 9 2.05 -9.96 -19.37
C GLY A 9 1.91 -11.44 -19.74
N VAL A 10 1.19 -12.24 -18.96
CA VAL A 10 0.87 -13.63 -19.31
C VAL A 10 0.07 -13.67 -20.60
N LEU A 11 0.41 -14.62 -21.47
CA LEU A 11 -0.33 -14.84 -22.71
C LEU A 11 -1.52 -15.73 -22.46
N THR A 12 -2.69 -15.31 -22.91
CA THR A 12 -3.95 -16.04 -22.82
C THR A 12 -4.46 -16.41 -24.19
N GLY A 13 -5.17 -17.52 -24.28
CA GLY A 13 -5.85 -17.94 -25.51
C GLY A 13 -7.17 -17.17 -25.72
N PRO A 14 -7.78 -17.30 -26.93
CA PRO A 14 -8.95 -16.51 -27.31
C PRO A 14 -10.21 -16.80 -26.47
N ASN A 15 -10.25 -17.94 -25.77
CA ASN A 15 -11.37 -18.35 -24.92
C ASN A 15 -11.03 -18.27 -23.43
N GLN A 16 -10.01 -17.49 -23.04
CA GLN A 16 -9.56 -17.32 -21.66
C GLN A 16 -9.77 -15.90 -21.20
N LEU A 17 -10.54 -15.71 -20.14
CA LEU A 17 -10.71 -14.42 -19.48
C LEU A 17 -9.47 -14.10 -18.61
N HIS A 18 -8.81 -12.99 -18.86
CA HIS A 18 -7.69 -12.50 -18.08
C HIS A 18 -8.11 -11.35 -17.16
N ILE A 19 -8.32 -11.64 -15.89
CA ILE A 19 -8.50 -10.64 -14.84
C ILE A 19 -7.17 -10.36 -14.18
N SER A 20 -6.75 -9.09 -14.09
CA SER A 20 -5.52 -8.69 -13.45
C SER A 20 -5.79 -7.80 -12.23
N TYR A 21 -5.42 -8.31 -11.03
CA TYR A 21 -5.36 -7.52 -9.82
C TYR A 21 -4.03 -6.76 -9.79
N VAL A 22 -4.07 -5.45 -9.93
CA VAL A 22 -2.87 -4.61 -10.07
C VAL A 22 -2.58 -3.89 -8.76
N HIS A 23 -1.42 -4.20 -8.18
CA HIS A 23 -0.92 -3.49 -7.01
C HIS A 23 -0.38 -2.12 -7.42
N SER A 24 0.32 -2.04 -8.55
CA SER A 24 0.80 -0.81 -9.15
C SER A 24 1.24 -1.05 -10.60
N PRO A 25 1.05 -0.10 -11.54
CA PRO A 25 1.91 -0.01 -12.71
C PRO A 25 3.38 0.08 -12.30
N ILE A 26 4.30 -0.40 -13.14
CA ILE A 26 5.73 -0.50 -12.81
C ILE A 26 6.29 0.85 -12.33
N ARG A 27 6.42 1.06 -11.00
CA ARG A 27 6.76 2.35 -10.39
C ARG A 27 8.07 2.93 -10.92
N TYR A 28 9.13 2.13 -10.92
CA TYR A 28 10.46 2.55 -11.36
C TYR A 28 10.58 2.80 -12.87
N ALA A 29 9.61 2.35 -13.65
CA ALA A 29 9.59 2.63 -15.08
C ALA A 29 8.71 3.85 -15.44
N TRP A 30 7.72 4.18 -14.64
CA TRP A 30 6.79 5.29 -14.87
C TRP A 30 7.12 6.53 -14.01
N ASP A 31 6.31 6.84 -13.06
CA ASP A 31 6.31 8.10 -12.30
C ASP A 31 7.48 8.24 -11.31
N LEU A 32 7.98 7.16 -10.76
CA LEU A 32 9.12 7.19 -9.83
C LEU A 32 10.48 6.96 -10.50
N GLN A 33 10.56 6.96 -11.83
CA GLN A 33 11.81 6.72 -12.56
C GLN A 33 12.97 7.61 -12.08
N HIS A 34 12.72 8.91 -11.92
CA HIS A 34 13.77 9.85 -11.53
C HIS A 34 14.28 9.58 -10.12
N GLN A 35 13.38 9.28 -9.20
CA GLN A 35 13.74 8.93 -7.82
C GLN A 35 14.61 7.66 -7.78
N TYR A 36 14.19 6.59 -8.46
CA TYR A 36 14.95 5.34 -8.49
C TYR A 36 16.32 5.48 -9.16
N LEU A 37 16.43 6.28 -10.22
CA LEU A 37 17.73 6.56 -10.85
C LEU A 37 18.65 7.38 -9.93
N HIS A 38 18.10 8.32 -9.17
CA HIS A 38 18.84 9.08 -8.18
C HIS A 38 19.34 8.19 -7.04
N GLU A 39 18.46 7.39 -6.43
CA GLU A 39 18.79 6.44 -5.35
C GLU A 39 19.83 5.40 -5.79
N ALA A 40 19.80 4.98 -7.07
CA ALA A 40 20.78 4.05 -7.65
C ALA A 40 22.08 4.74 -8.14
N SER A 41 22.23 6.05 -7.93
CA SER A 41 23.36 6.84 -8.47
C SER A 41 23.54 6.71 -10.00
N LEU A 42 22.42 6.54 -10.73
CA LEU A 42 22.36 6.37 -12.19
C LEU A 42 21.84 7.65 -12.89
N GLU A 43 22.26 8.82 -12.45
CA GLU A 43 21.82 10.08 -13.05
C GLU A 43 22.61 10.50 -14.28
N ARG A 44 23.91 10.18 -14.34
CA ARG A 44 24.84 10.63 -15.36
C ARG A 44 25.72 9.49 -15.92
N GLY A 45 26.26 9.70 -17.13
CA GLY A 45 27.17 8.76 -17.78
C GLY A 45 26.48 7.68 -18.63
N ILE A 46 27.27 6.75 -19.16
CA ILE A 46 26.81 5.72 -20.10
C ILE A 46 25.85 4.75 -19.43
N LYS A 47 26.11 4.35 -18.17
CA LYS A 47 25.22 3.47 -17.39
C LYS A 47 23.83 4.09 -17.22
N ALA A 48 23.77 5.40 -16.96
CA ALA A 48 22.51 6.12 -16.85
C ALA A 48 21.72 6.15 -18.16
N LYS A 49 22.41 6.32 -19.30
CA LYS A 49 21.77 6.28 -20.64
C LYS A 49 21.20 4.88 -20.90
N LEU A 50 21.96 3.83 -20.63
CA LEU A 50 21.52 2.44 -20.79
C LEU A 50 20.32 2.11 -19.89
N ALA A 51 20.37 2.52 -18.61
CA ALA A 51 19.26 2.35 -17.68
C ALA A 51 17.97 3.03 -18.17
N ARG A 52 18.05 4.28 -18.63
CA ARG A 52 16.89 5.00 -19.20
C ARG A 52 16.33 4.34 -20.47
N MET A 53 17.21 3.82 -21.34
CA MET A 53 16.80 3.08 -22.53
C MET A 53 16.05 1.79 -22.15
N LEU A 54 16.57 1.04 -21.19
CA LEU A 54 15.94 -0.18 -20.67
C LEU A 54 14.58 0.13 -20.03
N LEU A 55 14.50 1.16 -19.20
CA LEU A 55 13.24 1.60 -18.58
C LEU A 55 12.22 2.08 -19.63
N HIS A 56 12.69 2.71 -20.71
CA HIS A 56 11.82 3.07 -21.84
C HIS A 56 11.26 1.82 -22.52
N TYR A 57 12.09 0.84 -22.79
CA TYR A 57 11.66 -0.44 -23.35
C TYR A 57 10.66 -1.16 -22.43
N MET A 58 10.91 -1.15 -21.12
CA MET A 58 10.00 -1.70 -20.13
C MET A 58 8.63 -1.00 -20.13
N ARG A 59 8.59 0.34 -20.29
CA ARG A 59 7.30 1.06 -20.41
C ARG A 59 6.51 0.65 -21.66
N MET A 60 7.20 0.50 -22.80
CA MET A 60 6.54 0.03 -24.03
C MET A 60 5.98 -1.37 -23.86
N TRP A 61 6.74 -2.27 -23.26
CA TRP A 61 6.29 -3.62 -22.96
C TRP A 61 5.12 -3.61 -21.97
N ASP A 62 5.22 -2.83 -20.89
CA ASP A 62 4.21 -2.72 -19.85
C ASP A 62 2.87 -2.21 -20.37
N GLN A 63 2.91 -1.17 -21.24
CA GLN A 63 1.72 -0.65 -21.89
C GLN A 63 1.14 -1.67 -22.90
N ARG A 64 1.99 -2.30 -23.71
CA ARG A 64 1.53 -3.25 -24.72
C ARG A 64 0.86 -4.48 -24.09
N THR A 65 1.42 -5.00 -23.03
CA THR A 65 0.86 -6.18 -22.33
C THR A 65 -0.44 -5.86 -21.60
N ALA A 66 -0.73 -4.60 -21.31
CA ALA A 66 -2.02 -4.19 -20.76
C ALA A 66 -3.20 -4.45 -21.71
N SER A 67 -2.96 -4.54 -23.01
CA SER A 67 -4.01 -4.88 -24.01
C SER A 67 -4.45 -6.34 -23.93
N GLY A 68 -3.61 -7.24 -23.36
CA GLY A 68 -3.96 -8.64 -23.16
C GLY A 68 -4.75 -8.91 -21.86
N VAL A 69 -5.07 -7.88 -21.11
CA VAL A 69 -5.90 -7.97 -19.90
C VAL A 69 -7.32 -7.57 -20.25
N ASP A 70 -8.29 -8.44 -20.00
CA ASP A 70 -9.71 -8.16 -20.22
C ASP A 70 -10.23 -7.22 -19.14
N GLU A 71 -9.98 -7.55 -17.86
CA GLU A 71 -10.48 -6.81 -16.72
C GLU A 71 -9.38 -6.43 -15.74
N PHE A 72 -9.36 -5.15 -15.34
CA PHE A 72 -8.45 -4.64 -14.32
C PHE A 72 -9.14 -4.45 -12.98
N ILE A 73 -8.50 -4.96 -11.93
CA ILE A 73 -8.83 -4.62 -10.54
C ILE A 73 -7.66 -3.81 -9.97
N ALA A 74 -7.96 -2.67 -9.37
CA ALA A 74 -6.99 -1.83 -8.66
C ALA A 74 -7.11 -2.02 -7.15
N ASN A 75 -5.99 -1.98 -6.43
CA ASN A 75 -5.98 -2.08 -4.98
C ASN A 75 -6.40 -0.78 -4.26
N SER A 76 -6.58 0.32 -5.01
CA SER A 76 -7.02 1.63 -4.50
C SER A 76 -7.49 2.52 -5.66
N HIS A 77 -8.25 3.55 -5.38
CA HIS A 77 -8.56 4.60 -6.37
C HIS A 77 -7.29 5.32 -6.86
N PHE A 78 -6.29 5.47 -5.97
CA PHE A 78 -4.99 6.01 -6.34
C PHE A 78 -4.35 5.17 -7.47
N ILE A 79 -4.36 3.85 -7.35
CA ILE A 79 -3.84 2.95 -8.40
C ILE A 79 -4.77 2.89 -9.61
N GLY A 80 -6.09 2.97 -9.43
CA GLY A 80 -7.03 3.09 -10.54
C GLY A 80 -6.72 4.28 -11.44
N ARG A 81 -6.42 5.45 -10.85
CA ARG A 81 -5.97 6.64 -11.63
C ARG A 81 -4.65 6.38 -12.38
N ARG A 82 -3.70 5.65 -11.77
CA ARG A 82 -2.42 5.28 -12.40
C ARG A 82 -2.60 4.28 -13.55
N ILE A 83 -3.48 3.29 -13.40
CA ILE A 83 -3.87 2.35 -14.46
C ILE A 83 -4.45 3.15 -15.64
N ASN A 84 -5.39 4.04 -15.37
CA ASN A 84 -5.99 4.89 -16.42
C ASN A 84 -4.93 5.78 -17.11
N LYS A 85 -4.02 6.39 -16.34
CA LYS A 85 -2.96 7.22 -16.88
C LYS A 85 -1.98 6.44 -17.75
N SER A 86 -1.52 5.26 -17.30
CA SER A 86 -0.45 4.49 -17.95
C SER A 86 -0.97 3.59 -19.07
N TYR A 87 -2.16 2.98 -18.89
CA TYR A 87 -2.69 1.97 -19.81
C TYR A 87 -3.92 2.44 -20.59
N ARG A 88 -4.52 3.61 -20.23
CA ARG A 88 -5.79 4.10 -20.79
C ARG A 88 -6.94 3.10 -20.64
N ARG A 89 -6.91 2.34 -19.52
CA ARG A 89 -7.91 1.35 -19.17
C ARG A 89 -8.62 1.75 -17.88
N GLN A 90 -9.89 1.41 -17.79
CA GLN A 90 -10.66 1.50 -16.54
C GLN A 90 -10.30 0.32 -15.64
N SER A 91 -10.57 0.46 -14.34
CA SER A 91 -10.40 -0.60 -13.35
C SER A 91 -11.47 -0.52 -12.27
N THR A 92 -11.88 -1.67 -11.77
CA THR A 92 -12.71 -1.76 -10.55
C THR A 92 -11.81 -1.72 -9.34
N VAL A 93 -12.17 -0.93 -8.32
CA VAL A 93 -11.39 -0.89 -7.07
C VAL A 93 -11.91 -1.98 -6.13
N ILE A 94 -11.02 -2.87 -5.71
CA ILE A 94 -11.23 -3.83 -4.63
C ILE A 94 -10.03 -3.70 -3.71
N TYR A 95 -10.23 -3.15 -2.52
CA TYR A 95 -9.16 -2.94 -1.55
C TYR A 95 -8.56 -4.28 -1.10
N PRO A 96 -7.23 -4.38 -0.91
CA PRO A 96 -6.60 -5.62 -0.47
C PRO A 96 -7.03 -6.00 0.95
N PRO A 97 -6.92 -7.29 1.31
CA PRO A 97 -7.26 -7.76 2.64
C PRO A 97 -6.22 -7.31 3.66
N VAL A 98 -6.70 -6.92 4.85
CA VAL A 98 -5.88 -6.73 6.05
C VAL A 98 -6.39 -7.68 7.13
N ASP A 99 -5.48 -8.36 7.82
CA ASP A 99 -5.85 -9.32 8.86
C ASP A 99 -6.25 -8.60 10.15
N THR A 100 -7.43 -7.99 10.13
CA THR A 100 -7.98 -7.26 11.29
C THR A 100 -8.27 -8.16 12.49
N ARG A 101 -8.26 -9.51 12.32
CA ARG A 101 -8.47 -10.45 13.43
C ARG A 101 -7.21 -10.62 14.28
N GLN A 102 -6.02 -10.62 13.66
CA GLN A 102 -4.75 -10.70 14.40
C GLN A 102 -4.44 -9.38 15.09
N PHE A 103 -4.76 -8.24 14.45
CA PHE A 103 -4.60 -6.91 15.04
C PHE A 103 -5.81 -6.55 15.89
N THR A 104 -5.80 -6.98 17.16
CA THR A 104 -6.93 -6.80 18.07
C THR A 104 -6.95 -5.43 18.73
N LEU A 105 -8.16 -4.90 18.93
CA LEU A 105 -8.39 -3.60 19.58
C LEU A 105 -7.81 -3.55 21.00
N HIS A 106 -7.14 -2.44 21.31
CA HIS A 106 -6.71 -2.08 22.65
C HIS A 106 -6.99 -0.61 22.91
N GLU A 107 -7.81 -0.30 23.90
CA GLU A 107 -8.29 1.06 24.16
C GLU A 107 -7.29 1.91 24.95
N ALA A 108 -6.57 1.28 25.90
CA ALA A 108 -5.60 1.98 26.74
C ALA A 108 -4.32 2.29 25.96
N LYS A 109 -4.04 3.57 25.74
CA LYS A 109 -2.85 4.02 25.01
C LYS A 109 -1.79 4.55 25.97
N GLU A 110 -0.54 4.18 25.72
CA GLU A 110 0.63 4.69 26.43
C GLU A 110 1.18 5.94 25.74
N ASP A 111 1.99 6.71 26.45
CA ASP A 111 2.52 7.98 25.92
C ASP A 111 3.78 7.78 25.08
N PHE A 112 3.63 7.11 23.95
CA PHE A 112 4.64 7.00 22.90
C PHE A 112 4.00 6.93 21.51
N TYR A 113 4.73 7.36 20.50
CA TYR A 113 4.41 7.19 19.10
C TYR A 113 5.15 5.99 18.51
N LEU A 114 4.58 5.40 17.47
CA LEU A 114 5.15 4.25 16.78
C LEU A 114 5.32 4.55 15.29
N THR A 115 6.41 4.12 14.72
CA THR A 115 6.53 3.86 13.29
C THR A 115 7.11 2.47 13.08
N ALA A 116 6.55 1.70 12.14
CA ALA A 116 6.99 0.34 11.87
C ALA A 116 7.05 0.10 10.36
N SER A 117 8.23 -0.17 9.83
CA SER A 117 8.41 -0.42 8.40
C SER A 117 9.82 -0.96 8.09
N ARG A 118 9.97 -1.56 6.90
CA ARG A 118 11.30 -1.73 6.31
C ARG A 118 11.91 -0.36 6.04
N MET A 119 13.15 -0.13 6.48
CA MET A 119 13.84 1.16 6.34
C MET A 119 14.46 1.32 4.95
N VAL A 120 13.62 1.60 3.97
CA VAL A 120 14.01 1.93 2.59
C VAL A 120 13.71 3.39 2.28
N PRO A 121 14.38 4.05 1.32
CA PRO A 121 14.34 5.51 1.14
C PRO A 121 12.93 6.10 1.00
N TYR A 122 12.02 5.44 0.26
CA TYR A 122 10.67 5.96 0.05
C TYR A 122 9.78 5.90 1.30
N LYS A 123 10.14 5.12 2.32
CA LYS A 123 9.42 5.05 3.61
C LYS A 123 9.71 6.23 4.52
N LYS A 124 10.79 6.97 4.26
CA LYS A 124 11.12 8.21 4.98
C LYS A 124 11.23 8.06 6.50
N ILE A 125 11.70 6.89 6.98
CA ILE A 125 11.86 6.65 8.43
C ILE A 125 12.85 7.62 9.08
N PRO A 126 14.03 7.95 8.51
CA PRO A 126 14.91 8.98 9.07
C PRO A 126 14.24 10.34 9.24
N LEU A 127 13.37 10.76 8.32
CA LEU A 127 12.63 12.01 8.42
C LEU A 127 11.68 12.04 9.65
N ILE A 128 10.99 10.90 9.93
CA ILE A 128 10.17 10.80 11.14
C ILE A 128 11.04 10.92 12.39
N ILE A 129 12.20 10.25 12.40
CA ILE A 129 13.14 10.28 13.52
C ILE A 129 13.68 11.69 13.75
N GLU A 130 14.09 12.41 12.70
CA GLU A 130 14.53 13.81 12.75
C GLU A 130 13.45 14.72 13.36
N ALA A 131 12.19 14.55 12.97
CA ALA A 131 11.07 15.32 13.53
C ALA A 131 10.90 15.05 15.04
N PHE A 132 11.02 13.79 15.47
CA PHE A 132 10.92 13.44 16.89
C PHE A 132 12.15 13.86 17.70
N ALA A 133 13.35 13.84 17.13
CA ALA A 133 14.56 14.38 17.76
C ALA A 133 14.41 15.87 18.09
N ALA A 134 13.63 16.61 17.29
CA ALA A 134 13.31 18.02 17.55
C ALA A 134 12.19 18.23 18.60
N MET A 135 11.54 17.15 19.06
CA MET A 135 10.47 17.16 20.09
C MET A 135 10.88 16.28 21.28
N PRO A 136 11.81 16.71 22.15
CA PRO A 136 12.41 15.87 23.18
C PRO A 136 11.42 15.36 24.24
N ASP A 137 10.25 15.99 24.37
CA ASP A 137 9.13 15.60 25.23
C ASP A 137 8.23 14.50 24.61
N LYS A 138 8.44 14.11 23.35
CA LYS A 138 7.68 13.09 22.64
C LYS A 138 8.52 11.82 22.44
N ARG A 139 8.06 10.69 22.93
CA ARG A 139 8.73 9.39 22.74
C ARG A 139 8.34 8.76 21.43
N LEU A 140 9.34 8.30 20.66
CA LEU A 140 9.13 7.51 19.43
C LEU A 140 9.77 6.12 19.59
N ILE A 141 8.99 5.10 19.26
CA ILE A 141 9.48 3.73 19.05
C ILE A 141 9.50 3.44 17.55
N VAL A 142 10.62 2.92 17.06
CA VAL A 142 10.83 2.58 15.66
C VAL A 142 11.09 1.09 15.53
N ILE A 143 10.24 0.39 14.78
CA ILE A 143 10.37 -1.05 14.53
C ILE A 143 10.68 -1.27 13.04
N GLY A 144 11.71 -2.09 12.78
CA GLY A 144 12.13 -2.47 11.44
C GLY A 144 13.62 -2.29 11.21
N THR A 145 14.07 -2.77 10.06
CA THR A 145 15.46 -2.68 9.59
C THR A 145 15.50 -2.38 8.10
N GLY A 146 16.66 -2.02 7.59
CA GLY A 146 16.86 -1.79 6.17
C GLY A 146 18.08 -0.95 5.87
N PRO A 147 18.29 -0.59 4.59
CA PRO A 147 19.48 0.14 4.15
C PRO A 147 19.63 1.54 4.76
N GLU A 148 18.55 2.15 5.29
CA GLU A 148 18.62 3.45 5.96
C GLU A 148 18.83 3.37 7.48
N MET A 149 19.13 2.18 8.05
CA MET A 149 19.31 2.01 9.50
C MET A 149 20.45 2.90 10.06
N ASP A 150 21.57 3.02 9.36
CA ASP A 150 22.69 3.81 9.84
C ASP A 150 22.32 5.29 9.86
N LYS A 151 21.69 5.79 8.83
CA LYS A 151 21.14 7.16 8.81
C LYS A 151 20.10 7.38 9.92
N ALA A 152 19.25 6.38 10.18
CA ALA A 152 18.28 6.44 11.28
C ALA A 152 18.96 6.58 12.65
N ARG A 153 20.10 5.88 12.86
CA ARG A 153 20.90 5.99 14.10
C ARG A 153 21.57 7.35 14.24
N GLU A 154 22.07 7.91 13.14
CA GLU A 154 22.76 9.22 13.15
C GLU A 154 21.83 10.36 13.57
N VAL A 155 20.55 10.30 13.20
CA VAL A 155 19.57 11.37 13.47
C VAL A 155 18.72 11.12 14.72
N ALA A 156 18.87 9.98 15.38
CA ALA A 156 18.07 9.62 16.54
C ALA A 156 18.45 10.43 17.78
N GLY A 157 17.46 11.12 18.36
CA GLY A 157 17.58 11.76 19.67
C GLY A 157 17.39 10.77 20.83
N PRO A 158 17.63 11.20 22.09
CA PRO A 158 17.50 10.35 23.28
C PRO A 158 16.08 9.86 23.56
N ASN A 159 15.08 10.51 22.98
CA ASN A 159 13.65 10.18 23.06
C ASN A 159 13.20 9.17 21.98
N VAL A 160 14.12 8.73 21.10
CA VAL A 160 13.83 7.78 20.01
C VAL A 160 14.46 6.43 20.33
N THR A 161 13.65 5.38 20.31
CA THR A 161 14.11 4.00 20.56
C THR A 161 14.02 3.18 19.27
N LEU A 162 15.18 2.75 18.75
CA LEU A 162 15.28 1.90 17.57
C LEU A 162 15.32 0.43 18.02
N LEU A 163 14.21 -0.32 17.82
CA LEU A 163 14.12 -1.72 18.23
C LEU A 163 14.68 -2.71 17.19
N GLY A 164 14.94 -2.25 15.98
CA GLY A 164 15.32 -3.16 14.89
C GLY A 164 14.18 -4.05 14.44
N TYR A 165 14.50 -5.21 13.83
CA TYR A 165 13.50 -6.20 13.47
C TYR A 165 12.94 -6.86 14.73
N GLN A 166 11.61 -7.01 14.79
CA GLN A 166 10.92 -7.61 15.92
C GLN A 166 9.94 -8.71 15.46
N SER A 167 9.56 -9.58 16.39
CA SER A 167 8.51 -10.57 16.14
C SER A 167 7.14 -9.88 16.00
N PHE A 168 6.17 -10.63 15.45
CA PHE A 168 4.79 -10.15 15.31
C PHE A 168 4.18 -9.75 16.66
N GLU A 169 4.43 -10.53 17.72
CA GLU A 169 3.91 -10.27 19.06
C GLU A 169 4.42 -8.95 19.63
N VAL A 170 5.70 -8.64 19.40
CA VAL A 170 6.30 -7.35 19.82
C VAL A 170 5.74 -6.20 19.02
N LEU A 171 5.59 -6.37 17.70
CA LEU A 171 4.97 -5.37 16.83
C LEU A 171 3.52 -5.10 17.26
N LEU A 172 2.72 -6.15 17.43
CA LEU A 172 1.34 -6.06 17.86
C LEU A 172 1.22 -5.36 19.22
N HIS A 173 2.06 -5.74 20.19
CA HIS A 173 2.09 -5.10 21.49
C HIS A 173 2.30 -3.59 21.42
N HIS A 174 3.23 -3.13 20.59
CA HIS A 174 3.50 -1.71 20.41
C HIS A 174 2.41 -1.01 19.61
N MET A 175 1.87 -1.65 18.55
CA MET A 175 0.75 -1.08 17.80
C MET A 175 -0.50 -0.88 18.66
N GLN A 176 -0.80 -1.83 19.53
CA GLN A 176 -1.94 -1.74 20.44
C GLN A 176 -1.82 -0.58 21.43
N ARG A 177 -0.62 -0.28 21.91
CA ARG A 177 -0.39 0.69 23.00
C ARG A 177 0.05 2.06 22.55
N ALA A 178 0.52 2.20 21.32
CA ALA A 178 0.95 3.50 20.81
C ALA A 178 -0.17 4.55 20.87
N LYS A 179 0.20 5.77 21.26
CA LYS A 179 -0.66 6.96 21.23
C LYS A 179 -1.07 7.33 19.80
N GLY A 180 -0.15 7.13 18.85
CA GLY A 180 -0.34 7.35 17.42
C GLY A 180 0.70 6.62 16.59
N PHE A 181 0.32 6.25 15.38
CA PHE A 181 1.18 5.62 14.37
C PHE A 181 1.58 6.65 13.32
N VAL A 182 2.89 6.90 13.16
CA VAL A 182 3.40 7.91 12.22
C VAL A 182 3.82 7.27 10.91
N PHE A 183 3.33 7.79 9.79
CA PHE A 183 3.49 7.21 8.47
C PHE A 183 3.87 8.28 7.44
N ALA A 184 5.10 8.22 6.91
CA ALA A 184 5.64 9.25 6.01
C ALA A 184 5.74 8.84 4.54
N ALA A 185 5.37 7.61 4.20
CA ALA A 185 5.46 7.12 2.84
C ALA A 185 4.29 7.57 1.96
N GLU A 186 4.55 7.81 0.67
CA GLU A 186 3.53 7.78 -0.37
C GLU A 186 3.41 6.34 -0.90
N GLU A 187 2.34 5.66 -0.53
CA GLU A 187 2.09 4.27 -0.91
C GLU A 187 0.83 4.07 -1.74
N ASP A 188 0.76 2.93 -2.38
CA ASP A 188 -0.35 2.55 -3.25
C ASP A 188 -1.64 2.31 -2.46
N PHE A 189 -1.52 1.80 -1.22
CA PHE A 189 -2.64 1.53 -0.33
C PHE A 189 -2.31 1.86 1.14
N GLY A 190 -1.24 1.28 1.69
CA GLY A 190 -0.82 1.49 3.08
C GLY A 190 -1.48 0.49 4.04
N ILE A 191 -1.00 -0.74 4.08
CA ILE A 191 -1.50 -1.79 5.00
C ILE A 191 -1.22 -1.43 6.45
N ALA A 192 0.01 -1.02 6.80
CA ALA A 192 0.40 -0.70 8.17
C ALA A 192 -0.47 0.38 8.87
N PRO A 193 -0.91 1.47 8.21
CA PRO A 193 -1.92 2.37 8.75
C PRO A 193 -3.25 1.70 9.11
N ILE A 194 -3.68 0.66 8.39
CA ILE A 194 -4.92 -0.06 8.69
C ILE A 194 -4.70 -1.02 9.86
N GLU A 195 -3.55 -1.71 9.91
CA GLU A 195 -3.16 -2.56 11.03
C GLU A 195 -3.12 -1.76 12.35
N ALA A 196 -2.56 -0.55 12.31
CA ALA A 196 -2.57 0.36 13.46
C ALA A 196 -4.01 0.74 13.86
N GLN A 197 -4.87 1.08 12.90
CA GLN A 197 -6.28 1.37 13.17
C GLN A 197 -7.04 0.16 13.71
N ALA A 198 -6.74 -1.06 13.25
CA ALA A 198 -7.32 -2.29 13.78
C ALA A 198 -7.00 -2.48 15.27
N CYS A 199 -5.82 -2.05 15.69
CA CYS A 199 -5.42 -1.98 17.12
C CYS A 199 -6.06 -0.79 17.88
N GLY A 200 -6.87 0.03 17.24
CA GLY A 200 -7.42 1.27 17.82
C GLY A 200 -6.40 2.41 17.89
N THR A 201 -5.32 2.35 17.11
CA THR A 201 -4.27 3.36 17.12
C THR A 201 -4.45 4.36 15.98
N PRO A 202 -4.62 5.65 16.29
CA PRO A 202 -4.73 6.71 15.30
C PRO A 202 -3.51 6.84 14.42
N VAL A 203 -3.71 7.36 13.20
CA VAL A 203 -2.65 7.51 12.20
C VAL A 203 -2.32 8.98 11.95
N ILE A 204 -1.03 9.32 11.94
CA ILE A 204 -0.51 10.63 11.52
C ILE A 204 0.25 10.39 10.23
N ALA A 205 -0.29 10.82 9.09
CA ALA A 205 0.19 10.37 7.79
C ALA A 205 0.49 11.50 6.81
N TYR A 206 1.46 11.26 5.94
CA TYR A 206 1.65 12.08 4.75
C TYR A 206 0.40 11.98 3.85
N GLY A 207 -0.23 13.13 3.60
CA GLY A 207 -1.53 13.23 2.92
C GLY A 207 -1.46 12.95 1.41
N ARG A 208 -0.82 11.84 0.99
CA ARG A 208 -0.75 11.43 -0.41
C ARG A 208 -0.81 9.92 -0.58
N GLY A 209 -1.26 9.48 -1.77
CA GLY A 209 -1.37 8.06 -2.10
C GLY A 209 -2.63 7.40 -1.54
N GLY A 210 -2.56 6.10 -1.32
CA GLY A 210 -3.67 5.28 -0.83
C GLY A 210 -4.07 5.56 0.61
N VAL A 211 -3.21 6.21 1.41
CA VAL A 211 -3.53 6.57 2.80
C VAL A 211 -4.74 7.51 2.89
N LEU A 212 -5.01 8.33 1.87
CA LEU A 212 -6.19 9.18 1.79
C LEU A 212 -7.53 8.39 1.69
N GLU A 213 -7.45 7.10 1.38
CA GLU A 213 -8.60 6.20 1.25
C GLU A 213 -8.77 5.34 2.51
N THR A 214 -7.68 5.15 3.28
CA THR A 214 -7.60 4.24 4.41
C THR A 214 -7.65 4.93 5.78
N VAL A 215 -7.44 6.24 5.83
CA VAL A 215 -7.52 7.07 7.04
C VAL A 215 -8.58 8.15 6.84
N ARG A 216 -9.40 8.40 7.86
CA ARG A 216 -10.36 9.51 7.88
C ARG A 216 -9.73 10.71 8.56
N GLY A 217 -9.58 11.82 7.83
CA GLY A 217 -9.06 13.08 8.36
C GLY A 217 -10.04 13.80 9.29
N LEU A 218 -9.61 14.90 9.87
CA LEU A 218 -10.41 15.71 10.80
C LEU A 218 -11.63 16.39 10.14
N ASP A 219 -11.65 16.50 8.83
CA ASP A 219 -12.74 17.00 8.00
C ASP A 219 -13.87 16.00 7.80
N GLN A 220 -13.65 14.74 8.19
CA GLN A 220 -14.62 13.65 8.03
C GLN A 220 -15.29 13.29 9.36
N PRO A 221 -16.52 12.71 9.32
CA PRO A 221 -17.12 12.10 10.49
C PRO A 221 -16.25 10.98 11.05
N GLU A 222 -16.23 10.84 12.39
CA GLU A 222 -15.47 9.79 13.07
C GLU A 222 -14.00 9.70 12.60
N PRO A 223 -13.20 10.77 12.74
CA PRO A 223 -11.85 10.81 12.25
C PRO A 223 -11.00 9.71 12.89
N THR A 224 -10.03 9.20 12.12
CA THR A 224 -9.10 8.15 12.56
C THR A 224 -7.64 8.58 12.52
N GLY A 225 -7.40 9.82 12.07
CA GLY A 225 -6.05 10.37 12.02
C GLY A 225 -5.99 11.80 11.52
N VAL A 226 -4.78 12.28 11.32
CA VAL A 226 -4.46 13.58 10.75
C VAL A 226 -3.52 13.44 9.57
N PHE A 227 -3.59 14.39 8.64
CA PHE A 227 -2.71 14.42 7.48
C PHE A 227 -1.79 15.63 7.52
N TYR A 228 -0.56 15.45 7.04
CA TYR A 228 0.35 16.55 6.78
C TYR A 228 0.69 16.64 5.28
N PRO A 229 0.89 17.88 4.75
CA PRO A 229 0.93 18.12 3.31
C PRO A 229 2.31 17.89 2.68
N GLU A 230 3.40 17.92 3.45
CA GLU A 230 4.78 17.87 2.94
C GLU A 230 5.64 16.90 3.74
N GLN A 231 6.56 16.20 3.06
CA GLN A 231 7.54 15.32 3.71
C GLN A 231 8.70 16.16 4.28
N THR A 232 8.41 16.97 5.31
CA THR A 232 9.37 17.79 6.06
C THR A 232 9.21 17.56 7.56
N THR A 233 10.27 17.82 8.33
CA THR A 233 10.25 17.74 9.80
C THR A 233 9.19 18.66 10.39
N ASP A 234 9.13 19.92 9.93
CA ASP A 234 8.17 20.92 10.41
C ASP A 234 6.72 20.48 10.17
N SER A 235 6.45 19.85 9.01
CA SER A 235 5.11 19.37 8.67
C SER A 235 4.68 18.20 9.57
N ILE A 236 5.60 17.30 9.95
CA ILE A 236 5.36 16.23 10.90
C ILE A 236 5.12 16.79 12.30
N ILE A 237 5.95 17.75 12.75
CA ILE A 237 5.81 18.40 14.06
C ILE A 237 4.44 19.09 14.17
N ALA A 238 4.04 19.84 13.15
CA ALA A 238 2.74 20.49 13.10
C ALA A 238 1.59 19.48 13.16
N ALA A 239 1.70 18.36 12.45
CA ALA A 239 0.68 17.30 12.48
C ALA A 239 0.59 16.57 13.83
N ILE A 240 1.71 16.41 14.53
CA ILE A 240 1.70 15.87 15.91
C ILE A 240 0.97 16.82 16.85
N ALA A 241 1.22 18.13 16.75
CA ALA A 241 0.51 19.14 17.53
C ALA A 241 -0.98 19.18 17.22
N GLU A 242 -1.36 19.14 15.94
CA GLU A 242 -2.77 19.08 15.49
C GLU A 242 -3.45 17.81 16.01
N PHE A 243 -2.78 16.66 15.92
CA PHE A 243 -3.28 15.40 16.46
C PHE A 243 -3.56 15.50 17.97
N GLU A 244 -2.62 16.03 18.75
CA GLU A 244 -2.79 16.16 20.21
C GLU A 244 -3.94 17.13 20.56
N ALA A 245 -4.08 18.23 19.84
CA ALA A 245 -5.19 19.18 20.02
C ALA A 245 -6.57 18.57 19.70
N ASN A 246 -6.62 17.58 18.79
CA ASN A 246 -7.85 16.93 18.36
C ASN A 246 -8.02 15.49 18.91
N ARG A 247 -7.19 15.07 19.86
CA ARG A 247 -7.13 13.71 20.36
C ARG A 247 -8.48 13.15 20.83
N ALA A 248 -9.32 13.98 21.44
CA ALA A 248 -10.64 13.58 21.93
C ALA A 248 -11.63 13.19 20.81
N ARG A 249 -11.43 13.67 19.59
CA ARG A 249 -12.26 13.34 18.42
C ARG A 249 -11.86 12.03 17.75
N ILE A 250 -10.60 11.60 17.94
CA ILE A 250 -10.01 10.43 17.28
C ILE A 250 -9.97 9.27 18.28
N THR A 251 -11.04 8.48 18.31
CA THR A 251 -11.20 7.40 19.31
C THR A 251 -10.66 6.06 18.80
N PRO A 252 -10.21 5.15 19.70
CA PRO A 252 -9.86 3.79 19.32
C PRO A 252 -11.00 3.03 18.61
N ALA A 253 -12.24 3.29 19.02
CA ALA A 253 -13.42 2.70 18.39
C ALA A 253 -13.60 3.14 16.93
N ASN A 254 -13.42 4.44 16.62
CA ASN A 254 -13.47 4.95 15.26
C ASN A 254 -12.38 4.30 14.39
N CYS A 255 -11.15 4.18 14.91
CA CYS A 255 -10.05 3.52 14.21
C CYS A 255 -10.39 2.06 13.90
N ARG A 256 -10.88 1.31 14.89
CA ARG A 256 -11.29 -0.08 14.71
C ARG A 256 -12.41 -0.21 13.66
N SER A 257 -13.47 0.56 13.80
CA SER A 257 -14.60 0.55 12.86
C SER A 257 -14.15 0.85 11.42
N ASN A 258 -13.24 1.81 11.23
CA ASN A 258 -12.73 2.12 9.90
C ASN A 258 -11.89 0.97 9.32
N SER A 259 -11.09 0.28 10.13
CA SER A 259 -10.25 -0.83 9.67
C SER A 259 -11.04 -2.04 9.17
N GLU A 260 -12.25 -2.28 9.69
CA GLU A 260 -13.12 -3.40 9.27
C GLU A 260 -13.56 -3.29 7.79
N ARG A 261 -13.55 -2.09 7.23
CA ARG A 261 -13.81 -1.87 5.80
C ARG A 261 -12.78 -2.55 4.89
N PHE A 262 -11.66 -3.02 5.45
CA PHE A 262 -10.54 -3.63 4.74
C PHE A 262 -10.28 -5.07 5.19
N SER A 263 -11.26 -5.71 5.84
CA SER A 263 -11.14 -7.08 6.35
C SER A 263 -10.96 -8.11 5.22
N GLY A 264 -10.38 -9.27 5.59
CA GLY A 264 -10.19 -10.38 4.67
C GLY A 264 -11.51 -10.92 4.11
N GLU A 265 -12.55 -11.01 4.95
CA GLU A 265 -13.88 -11.49 4.57
C GLU A 265 -14.53 -10.60 3.51
N ARG A 266 -14.45 -9.28 3.68
CA ARG A 266 -14.96 -8.32 2.69
C ARG A 266 -14.22 -8.51 1.36
N PHE A 267 -12.88 -8.63 1.38
CA PHE A 267 -12.09 -8.86 0.18
C PHE A 267 -12.50 -10.15 -0.56
N GLU A 268 -12.65 -11.26 0.16
CA GLU A 268 -13.07 -12.53 -0.42
C GLU A 268 -14.44 -12.44 -1.08
N GLN A 269 -15.38 -11.76 -0.44
CA GLN A 269 -16.72 -11.56 -0.99
C GLN A 269 -16.68 -10.71 -2.27
N GLU A 270 -15.98 -9.57 -2.25
CA GLU A 270 -15.91 -8.66 -3.39
C GLU A 270 -15.17 -9.28 -4.58
N ILE A 271 -14.02 -9.94 -4.34
CA ILE A 271 -13.24 -10.55 -5.42
C ILE A 271 -13.98 -11.73 -6.04
N ARG A 272 -14.65 -12.55 -5.22
CA ARG A 272 -15.48 -13.66 -5.71
C ARG A 272 -16.65 -13.17 -6.55
N ALA A 273 -17.41 -12.20 -6.04
CA ALA A 273 -18.55 -11.63 -6.76
C ALA A 273 -18.13 -11.00 -8.09
N PHE A 274 -17.00 -10.29 -8.11
CA PHE A 274 -16.45 -9.70 -9.33
C PHE A 274 -16.07 -10.77 -10.35
N VAL A 275 -15.29 -11.77 -9.95
CA VAL A 275 -14.83 -12.84 -10.86
C VAL A 275 -16.03 -13.63 -11.42
N GLU A 276 -17.00 -14.00 -10.57
CA GLU A 276 -18.20 -14.73 -11.01
C GLU A 276 -19.05 -13.93 -11.98
N ALA A 277 -19.17 -12.61 -11.79
CA ALA A 277 -19.88 -11.73 -12.71
C ALA A 277 -19.19 -11.69 -14.08
N ARG A 278 -17.87 -11.46 -14.12
CA ARG A 278 -17.12 -11.39 -15.37
C ARG A 278 -17.10 -12.73 -16.13
N VAL A 279 -16.99 -13.84 -15.40
CA VAL A 279 -17.05 -15.18 -16.02
C VAL A 279 -18.44 -15.44 -16.64
N ARG A 280 -19.53 -14.99 -16.00
CA ARG A 280 -20.87 -15.12 -16.59
C ARG A 280 -21.00 -14.31 -17.86
N GLU A 281 -20.60 -13.04 -17.85
CA GLU A 281 -20.62 -12.14 -19.01
C GLU A 281 -19.83 -12.72 -20.20
N ALA A 282 -18.61 -13.15 -19.98
CA ALA A 282 -17.76 -13.75 -21.01
C ALA A 282 -18.36 -15.04 -21.61
N ARG A 283 -19.11 -15.83 -20.84
CA ARG A 283 -19.81 -17.02 -21.34
C ARG A 283 -21.01 -16.67 -22.20
N PHE A 284 -21.75 -15.62 -21.90
CA PHE A 284 -22.89 -15.17 -22.70
C PHE A 284 -22.43 -14.62 -24.05
N GLU A 285 -21.38 -13.80 -24.08
CA GLU A 285 -20.79 -13.29 -25.33
C GLU A 285 -20.26 -14.42 -26.22
N GLY A 286 -19.71 -15.49 -25.63
CA GLY A 286 -19.26 -16.68 -26.37
C GLY A 286 -20.39 -17.55 -26.93
N GLN A 287 -21.60 -17.51 -26.32
CA GLN A 287 -22.78 -18.25 -26.81
C GLN A 287 -23.51 -17.55 -27.96
N ASP A 288 -23.46 -16.21 -27.99
CA ASP A 288 -24.04 -15.44 -29.11
C ASP A 288 -23.21 -15.53 -30.41
N LEU A 289 -21.95 -15.92 -30.34
CA LEU A 289 -21.04 -16.05 -31.48
C LEU A 289 -20.94 -17.45 -32.07
N GLY A 290 -21.66 -18.46 -31.57
CA GLY A 290 -21.55 -19.80 -32.13
C GLY A 290 -22.37 -20.89 -31.49
N SER A 291 -23.50 -21.27 -32.07
CA SER A 291 -24.17 -22.54 -31.81
C SER A 291 -23.45 -23.71 -32.50
N ALA A 292 -22.13 -23.79 -32.48
CA ALA A 292 -21.37 -24.90 -33.03
C ALA A 292 -19.93 -24.98 -32.51
N ALA A 293 -19.71 -25.30 -31.22
CA ALA A 293 -18.45 -25.91 -30.82
C ALA A 293 -18.66 -26.68 -29.49
N GLN A 294 -18.39 -27.98 -29.53
CA GLN A 294 -18.31 -28.82 -28.34
C GLN A 294 -17.21 -28.34 -27.38
N PRO A 295 -17.35 -28.47 -26.06
CA PRO A 295 -16.32 -28.05 -25.12
C PRO A 295 -15.08 -28.91 -25.27
N SER A 296 -13.99 -28.29 -25.70
CA SER A 296 -12.66 -28.90 -25.65
C SER A 296 -12.21 -29.00 -24.19
N THR A 297 -11.83 -30.22 -23.78
CA THR A 297 -11.23 -30.51 -22.47
C THR A 297 -10.03 -29.58 -22.22
N PRO A 298 -9.92 -28.93 -21.07
CA PRO A 298 -8.76 -28.07 -20.78
C PRO A 298 -7.48 -28.89 -20.74
N LEU A 299 -6.49 -28.47 -21.51
CA LEU A 299 -5.18 -29.15 -21.66
C LEU A 299 -4.29 -29.06 -20.40
N TYR A 300 -4.68 -28.27 -19.40
CA TYR A 300 -3.96 -28.19 -18.12
C TYR A 300 -4.96 -28.03 -16.96
N PRO A 301 -4.78 -28.78 -15.85
CA PRO A 301 -5.54 -28.54 -14.64
C PRO A 301 -5.17 -27.18 -14.04
N ALA A 302 -6.16 -26.46 -13.55
CA ALA A 302 -5.94 -25.20 -12.84
C ALA A 302 -5.07 -25.47 -11.59
N ALA A 303 -3.80 -25.07 -11.65
CA ALA A 303 -2.92 -25.12 -10.50
C ALA A 303 -3.28 -23.95 -9.57
N VAL A 304 -3.98 -24.24 -8.49
CA VAL A 304 -4.11 -23.31 -7.36
C VAL A 304 -2.76 -23.32 -6.63
N VAL A 305 -1.97 -22.30 -6.85
CA VAL A 305 -0.73 -22.09 -6.09
C VAL A 305 -1.11 -21.39 -4.79
N PRO A 306 -0.87 -21.98 -3.62
CA PRO A 306 -1.12 -21.30 -2.34
C PRO A 306 -0.16 -20.11 -2.20
N ILE A 307 -0.72 -18.95 -1.87
CA ILE A 307 0.05 -17.73 -1.58
C ILE A 307 0.77 -17.98 -0.25
N LYS A 308 2.09 -18.24 -0.32
CA LYS A 308 2.95 -18.15 0.85
C LYS A 308 3.25 -16.67 1.10
N GLN A 309 2.89 -16.22 2.29
CA GLN A 309 3.26 -14.92 2.82
C GLN A 309 4.81 -14.83 2.89
N ALA A 310 5.38 -13.79 2.30
CA ALA A 310 6.77 -13.37 2.47
C ALA A 310 6.80 -11.98 3.12
#